data_6bfa2f3ba8be86171059501b8e5f424c
#
_entry.id   6bfa2f3ba8be86171059501b8e5f424c
#
_cell.length_a   1.000
_cell.length_b   1.000
_cell.length_c   1.000
_cell.angle_alpha   90.00
_cell.angle_beta   90.00
_cell.angle_gamma   90.00
#
_symmetry.space_group_name_H-M   'P 1'
#
loop_
_entity.id
_entity.type
_entity.pdbx_description
1 polymer ?
#
loop_
_entity_poly.entity_id
_entity_poly.type
_entity_poly.pdbx_seq_one_letter_code
_entity_poly.pdbx_strand_id
1 'polypeptide(L)'
;TDQLVDEVVNEAVSHLKKKSVGHKVTVRCDDLILARMDAQLIVQVIVNLIDNALKYTEQGSEICVSAEKQGGDAVIRVTDNGNGIADDMKPHIFEMFYTGKNTVADSRRSFGIGLTLCKSIVELHGGTLTLTDNVPHGCIFTFTLPLSEVTLNE
;
A
#
# COMPACT_ATOMS: atom_id res chain seq x y z
N THR A 1 -14.16 11.17 7.33
CA THR A 1 -15.42 10.92 6.64
C THR A 1 -15.46 9.49 6.10
N ASP A 2 -16.66 9.03 5.81
CA ASP A 2 -16.84 7.69 5.24
C ASP A 2 -16.55 7.72 3.75
N GLN A 3 -15.67 6.83 3.29
CA GLN A 3 -15.25 6.80 1.90
C GLN A 3 -15.37 5.38 1.38
N LEU A 4 -15.66 5.27 0.08
CA LEU A 4 -15.62 3.99 -0.60
C LEU A 4 -14.17 3.63 -0.90
N VAL A 5 -13.76 2.46 -0.42
CA VAL A 5 -12.38 2.03 -0.53
C VAL A 5 -11.97 1.87 -2.00
N ASP A 6 -12.84 1.31 -2.84
CA ASP A 6 -12.48 1.10 -4.24
C ASP A 6 -12.24 2.43 -4.97
N GLU A 7 -12.96 3.48 -4.61
CA GLU A 7 -12.72 4.79 -5.23
C GLU A 7 -11.37 5.34 -4.84
N VAL A 8 -10.99 5.18 -3.58
CA VAL A 8 -9.69 5.64 -3.10
C VAL A 8 -8.57 4.85 -3.77
N VAL A 9 -8.74 3.53 -3.87
CA VAL A 9 -7.73 2.70 -4.54
C VAL A 9 -7.58 3.09 -6.00
N ASN A 10 -8.68 3.27 -6.70
CA ASN A 10 -8.62 3.61 -8.11
C ASN A 10 -8.02 4.99 -8.35
N GLU A 11 -8.29 5.92 -7.46
CA GLU A 11 -7.66 7.23 -7.57
C GLU A 11 -6.15 7.12 -7.41
N ALA A 12 -5.69 6.34 -6.42
CA ALA A 12 -4.26 6.16 -6.21
C ALA A 12 -3.59 5.55 -7.45
N VAL A 13 -4.20 4.52 -8.01
CA VAL A 13 -3.65 3.87 -9.20
C VAL A 13 -3.57 4.85 -10.37
N SER A 14 -4.57 5.72 -10.51
CA SER A 14 -4.58 6.68 -11.61
C SER A 14 -3.42 7.67 -11.52
N HIS A 15 -2.96 8.00 -10.32
CA HIS A 15 -1.83 8.91 -10.14
C HIS A 15 -0.53 8.33 -10.69
N LEU A 16 -0.47 7.03 -10.89
CA LEU A 16 0.77 6.35 -11.26
C LEU A 16 0.74 5.78 -12.68
N LYS A 17 -0.24 6.16 -13.48
CA LYS A 17 -0.37 5.59 -14.82
C LYS A 17 0.89 5.75 -15.66
N LYS A 18 1.53 6.92 -15.59
CA LYS A 18 2.74 7.15 -16.37
C LYS A 18 3.91 6.35 -15.84
N LYS A 19 4.00 6.22 -14.53
CA LYS A 19 5.11 5.49 -13.92
C LYS A 19 4.95 3.99 -14.04
N SER A 20 3.72 3.52 -14.22
CA SER A 20 3.47 2.09 -14.27
C SER A 20 3.60 1.49 -15.67
N VAL A 21 3.98 2.29 -16.65
CA VAL A 21 4.27 1.76 -17.99
C VAL A 21 5.39 0.73 -17.86
N GLY A 22 5.16 -0.45 -18.40
CA GLY A 22 6.12 -1.54 -18.26
C GLY A 22 5.83 -2.50 -17.12
N HIS A 23 4.83 -2.18 -16.30
CA HIS A 23 4.36 -3.07 -15.24
C HIS A 23 2.89 -3.37 -15.46
N LYS A 24 2.45 -4.50 -14.96
CA LYS A 24 1.05 -4.87 -15.01
C LYS A 24 0.44 -4.56 -13.64
N VAL A 25 -0.41 -3.55 -13.59
CA VAL A 25 -1.06 -3.16 -12.33
C VAL A 25 -2.53 -3.52 -12.41
N THR A 26 -3.00 -4.30 -11.45
CA THR A 26 -4.40 -4.73 -11.39
C THR A 26 -5.01 -4.30 -10.07
N VAL A 27 -6.32 -4.14 -10.08
CA VAL A 27 -7.08 -3.75 -8.88
C VAL A 27 -8.18 -4.78 -8.68
N ARG A 28 -8.29 -5.26 -7.44
CA ARG A 28 -9.31 -6.21 -7.04
C ARG A 28 -9.98 -5.73 -5.76
N CYS A 29 -11.20 -5.24 -5.90
CA CYS A 29 -11.99 -4.83 -4.75
C CYS A 29 -13.29 -5.62 -4.81
N ASP A 30 -13.46 -6.53 -3.85
CA ASP A 30 -14.53 -7.53 -3.94
C ASP A 30 -15.90 -6.94 -3.68
N ASP A 31 -16.02 -6.11 -2.67
CA ASP A 31 -17.32 -5.64 -2.20
C ASP A 31 -17.33 -4.14 -2.10
N LEU A 32 -18.51 -3.62 -1.88
CA LEU A 32 -18.66 -2.23 -1.51
C LEU A 32 -18.15 -2.08 -0.07
N ILE A 33 -17.03 -1.42 0.10
CA ILE A 33 -16.39 -1.28 1.40
C ILE A 33 -16.36 0.18 1.77
N LEU A 34 -17.00 0.51 2.89
CA LEU A 34 -16.94 1.86 3.45
C LEU A 34 -16.01 1.85 4.65
N ALA A 35 -15.08 2.78 4.67
CA ALA A 35 -14.20 2.96 5.81
C ALA A 35 -14.10 4.44 6.12
N ARG A 36 -13.92 4.75 7.39
CA ARG A 36 -13.75 6.14 7.80
C ARG A 36 -12.28 6.52 7.63
N MET A 37 -12.05 7.55 6.83
CA MET A 37 -10.69 7.93 6.53
C MET A 37 -10.61 9.36 6.01
N ASP A 38 -9.40 9.91 6.05
CA ASP A 38 -9.04 11.08 5.25
C ASP A 38 -8.61 10.53 3.90
N ALA A 39 -9.44 10.74 2.89
CA ALA A 39 -9.21 10.12 1.58
C ALA A 39 -7.89 10.54 0.98
N GLN A 40 -7.52 11.82 1.12
CA GLN A 40 -6.26 12.29 0.53
C GLN A 40 -5.05 11.64 1.16
N LEU A 41 -5.08 11.45 2.47
CA LEU A 41 -3.98 10.79 3.16
C LEU A 41 -3.88 9.32 2.78
N ILE A 42 -5.01 8.64 2.67
CA ILE A 42 -4.99 7.23 2.33
C ILE A 42 -4.62 7.03 0.86
N VAL A 43 -5.05 7.91 -0.03
CA VAL A 43 -4.55 7.88 -1.41
C VAL A 43 -3.04 7.98 -1.40
N GLN A 44 -2.48 8.88 -0.58
CA GLN A 44 -1.03 9.04 -0.49
C GLN A 44 -0.34 7.76 -0.01
N VAL A 45 -0.94 7.07 0.96
CA VAL A 45 -0.39 5.79 1.42
C VAL A 45 -0.33 4.80 0.26
N ILE A 46 -1.44 4.64 -0.45
CA ILE A 46 -1.48 3.65 -1.53
C ILE A 46 -0.52 4.04 -2.66
N VAL A 47 -0.47 5.32 -3.01
CA VAL A 47 0.48 5.81 -4.02
C VAL A 47 1.90 5.46 -3.62
N ASN A 48 2.27 5.69 -2.36
CA ASN A 48 3.62 5.40 -1.90
C ASN A 48 3.93 3.91 -1.93
N LEU A 49 2.96 3.07 -1.56
CA LEU A 49 3.18 1.63 -1.60
C LEU A 49 3.34 1.12 -3.03
N ILE A 50 2.52 1.62 -3.95
CA ILE A 50 2.63 1.22 -5.35
C ILE A 50 3.93 1.75 -5.95
N ASP A 51 4.26 3.01 -5.68
CA ASP A 51 5.49 3.59 -6.20
C ASP A 51 6.71 2.81 -5.72
N ASN A 52 6.69 2.39 -4.46
CA ASN A 52 7.75 1.57 -3.92
C ASN A 52 7.86 0.25 -4.68
N ALA A 53 6.73 -0.39 -4.96
CA ALA A 53 6.73 -1.63 -5.73
C ALA A 53 7.25 -1.41 -7.15
N LEU A 54 6.88 -0.31 -7.79
CA LEU A 54 7.36 -0.01 -9.14
C LEU A 54 8.87 0.18 -9.17
N LYS A 55 9.43 0.79 -8.13
CA LYS A 55 10.87 1.07 -8.08
C LYS A 55 11.71 -0.15 -7.82
N TYR A 56 11.19 -1.10 -7.08
CA TYR A 56 12.00 -2.22 -6.61
C TYR A 56 11.63 -3.53 -7.29
N THR A 57 10.91 -3.47 -8.41
CA THR A 57 10.63 -4.64 -9.23
C THR A 57 11.09 -4.35 -10.66
N GLU A 58 11.30 -5.41 -11.42
CA GLU A 58 11.73 -5.28 -12.81
C GLU A 58 10.53 -5.00 -13.71
N GLN A 59 10.81 -4.45 -14.87
CA GLN A 59 9.75 -4.27 -15.87
C GLN A 59 9.12 -5.61 -16.20
N GLY A 60 7.82 -5.58 -16.42
CA GLY A 60 7.07 -6.80 -16.65
C GLY A 60 6.53 -7.40 -15.36
N SER A 61 6.94 -6.90 -14.21
CA SER A 61 6.42 -7.39 -12.93
C SER A 61 4.96 -7.03 -12.78
N GLU A 62 4.28 -7.84 -11.97
CA GLU A 62 2.86 -7.65 -11.69
C GLU A 62 2.68 -7.06 -10.31
N ILE A 63 1.81 -6.06 -10.24
CA ILE A 63 1.46 -5.42 -8.98
C ILE A 63 -0.06 -5.47 -8.88
N CYS A 64 -0.55 -5.98 -7.77
CA CYS A 64 -1.98 -6.07 -7.52
C CYS A 64 -2.34 -5.28 -6.29
N VAL A 65 -3.34 -4.42 -6.40
CA VAL A 65 -3.90 -3.71 -5.25
C VAL A 65 -5.27 -4.33 -4.98
N SER A 66 -5.46 -4.84 -3.79
CA SER A 66 -6.69 -5.52 -3.45
C SER A 66 -7.27 -4.96 -2.15
N ALA A 67 -8.58 -5.11 -2.00
CA ALA A 67 -9.27 -4.68 -0.79
C ALA A 67 -10.39 -5.66 -0.48
N GLU A 68 -10.51 -6.00 0.80
CA GLU A 68 -11.55 -6.90 1.26
C GLU A 68 -11.94 -6.54 2.68
N LYS A 69 -13.06 -7.07 3.14
CA LYS A 69 -13.48 -6.93 4.53
C LYS A 69 -13.00 -8.15 5.31
N GLN A 70 -12.42 -7.90 6.49
CA GLN A 70 -12.07 -8.97 7.41
C GLN A 70 -12.43 -8.52 8.80
N GLY A 71 -13.38 -9.20 9.43
CA GLY A 71 -13.84 -8.79 10.73
C GLY A 71 -14.36 -7.36 10.68
N GLY A 72 -13.87 -6.51 11.55
CA GLY A 72 -14.27 -5.11 11.60
C GLY A 72 -13.39 -4.19 10.77
N ASP A 73 -12.56 -4.74 9.88
CA ASP A 73 -11.59 -3.93 9.16
C ASP A 73 -11.75 -4.05 7.66
N ALA A 74 -11.39 -2.97 6.96
CA ALA A 74 -11.04 -3.02 5.56
C ALA A 74 -9.56 -3.37 5.48
N VAL A 75 -9.22 -4.37 4.68
CA VAL A 75 -7.85 -4.83 4.53
C VAL A 75 -7.43 -4.54 3.10
N ILE A 76 -6.40 -3.71 2.96
CA ILE A 76 -5.90 -3.30 1.64
C ILE A 76 -4.49 -3.85 1.50
N ARG A 77 -4.22 -4.51 0.37
CA ARG A 77 -2.91 -5.10 0.11
C ARG A 77 -2.36 -4.59 -1.21
N VAL A 78 -1.05 -4.30 -1.19
CA VAL A 78 -0.30 -4.04 -2.41
C VAL A 78 0.69 -5.18 -2.54
N THR A 79 0.50 -6.01 -3.55
CA THR A 79 1.23 -7.26 -3.74
C THR A 79 2.07 -7.14 -5.00
N ASP A 80 3.35 -7.51 -4.92
CA ASP A 80 4.19 -7.58 -6.11
C ASP A 80 4.84 -8.95 -6.22
N ASN A 81 5.33 -9.25 -7.42
CA ASN A 81 6.03 -10.51 -7.69
C ASN A 81 7.52 -10.28 -7.95
N GLY A 82 8.09 -9.29 -7.28
CA GLY A 82 9.52 -8.99 -7.39
C GLY A 82 10.38 -9.94 -6.59
N ASN A 83 11.57 -9.48 -6.24
CA ASN A 83 12.56 -10.33 -5.56
C ASN A 83 12.29 -10.47 -4.07
N GLY A 84 11.40 -9.67 -3.52
CA GLY A 84 11.13 -9.70 -2.10
C GLY A 84 12.15 -8.92 -1.29
N ILE A 85 12.00 -8.99 0.01
CA ILE A 85 12.87 -8.29 0.96
C ILE A 85 13.35 -9.33 1.95
N ALA A 86 14.66 -9.33 2.21
CA ALA A 86 15.26 -10.27 3.14
C ALA A 86 14.67 -10.08 4.54
N ASP A 87 14.57 -11.18 5.28
CA ASP A 87 13.93 -11.14 6.60
C ASP A 87 14.60 -10.19 7.55
N ASP A 88 15.94 -10.10 7.50
CA ASP A 88 16.67 -9.20 8.40
C ASP A 88 16.47 -7.73 8.03
N MET A 89 16.00 -7.45 6.83
CA MET A 89 15.73 -6.09 6.39
C MET A 89 14.32 -5.62 6.76
N LYS A 90 13.38 -6.56 6.92
CA LYS A 90 11.98 -6.19 7.13
C LYS A 90 11.74 -5.29 8.33
N PRO A 91 12.39 -5.52 9.50
CA PRO A 91 12.14 -4.64 10.63
C PRO A 91 12.54 -3.20 10.39
N HIS A 92 13.44 -2.96 9.45
CA HIS A 92 13.99 -1.63 9.18
C HIS A 92 13.27 -0.89 8.06
N ILE A 93 12.41 -1.58 7.32
CA ILE A 93 11.85 -1.00 6.10
C ILE A 93 10.98 0.22 6.39
N PHE A 94 10.42 0.32 7.58
CA PHE A 94 9.59 1.44 7.97
C PHE A 94 10.34 2.54 8.70
N GLU A 95 11.64 2.39 8.85
CA GLU A 95 12.45 3.43 9.49
C GLU A 95 12.65 4.59 8.52
N MET A 96 12.69 5.80 9.08
CA MET A 96 12.84 6.99 8.28
C MET A 96 14.12 6.92 7.46
N PHE A 97 14.01 7.22 6.16
CA PHE A 97 15.14 7.25 5.22
C PHE A 97 15.79 5.91 4.96
N TYR A 98 15.19 4.82 5.45
CA TYR A 98 15.75 3.51 5.17
C TYR A 98 15.34 3.07 3.76
N THR A 99 16.30 2.61 2.96
CA THR A 99 16.04 2.24 1.58
C THR A 99 16.53 0.83 1.23
N GLY A 100 17.03 0.08 2.16
CA GLY A 100 17.63 -1.22 1.83
C GLY A 100 19.05 -1.11 1.34
N LYS A 101 19.39 -0.03 0.66
CA LYS A 101 20.77 0.29 0.30
C LYS A 101 21.39 1.26 1.27
N ASN A 102 20.60 1.78 2.11
CA ASN A 102 21.04 2.60 3.23
C ASN A 102 21.82 3.83 2.79
N THR A 103 21.33 4.49 1.76
CA THR A 103 21.96 5.71 1.28
C THR A 103 20.93 6.83 1.19
N VAL A 104 21.41 8.05 1.42
CA VAL A 104 20.55 9.22 1.31
C VAL A 104 20.12 9.44 -0.14
N ALA A 105 21.01 9.14 -1.09
CA ALA A 105 20.69 9.33 -2.50
C ALA A 105 19.51 8.45 -2.90
N ASP A 106 19.49 7.22 -2.42
CA ASP A 106 18.38 6.32 -2.72
C ASP A 106 17.10 6.82 -2.06
N SER A 107 17.21 7.37 -0.87
CA SER A 107 16.04 7.92 -0.18
C SER A 107 15.36 8.99 -1.01
N ARG A 108 16.15 9.87 -1.64
CA ARG A 108 15.56 10.94 -2.42
C ARG A 108 14.77 10.41 -3.61
N ARG A 109 15.31 9.39 -4.26
CA ARG A 109 14.64 8.85 -5.45
C ARG A 109 13.44 8.01 -5.11
N SER A 110 13.48 7.36 -3.97
CA SER A 110 12.46 6.38 -3.63
C SER A 110 11.42 6.90 -2.66
N PHE A 111 11.43 8.21 -2.37
CA PHE A 111 10.58 8.72 -1.31
C PHE A 111 10.79 7.90 -0.04
N GLY A 112 12.07 7.78 0.37
CA GLY A 112 12.45 6.89 1.45
C GLY A 112 11.73 7.13 2.75
N ILE A 113 11.22 8.34 2.96
CA ILE A 113 10.43 8.62 4.15
C ILE A 113 8.99 8.14 4.00
N GLY A 114 8.60 7.75 2.78
CA GLY A 114 7.21 7.43 2.48
C GLY A 114 6.68 6.28 3.30
N LEU A 115 7.47 5.22 3.49
CA LEU A 115 6.97 4.07 4.25
C LEU A 115 6.79 4.42 5.72
N THR A 116 7.69 5.19 6.31
CA THR A 116 7.52 5.66 7.68
C THR A 116 6.25 6.49 7.79
N LEU A 117 6.06 7.40 6.86
CA LEU A 117 4.87 8.25 6.85
C LEU A 117 3.61 7.42 6.65
N CYS A 118 3.65 6.44 5.75
CA CYS A 118 2.52 5.56 5.53
C CYS A 118 2.10 4.86 6.81
N LYS A 119 3.06 4.33 7.53
CA LYS A 119 2.77 3.66 8.80
C LYS A 119 2.13 4.62 9.78
N SER A 120 2.66 5.82 9.88
CA SER A 120 2.10 6.83 10.78
C SER A 120 0.67 7.20 10.41
N ILE A 121 0.41 7.39 9.12
CA ILE A 121 -0.93 7.73 8.67
C ILE A 121 -1.91 6.61 8.98
N VAL A 122 -1.53 5.38 8.69
CA VAL A 122 -2.39 4.23 8.94
C VAL A 122 -2.68 4.09 10.43
N GLU A 123 -1.65 4.26 11.27
CA GLU A 123 -1.84 4.15 12.71
C GLU A 123 -2.73 5.25 13.25
N LEU A 124 -2.62 6.46 12.71
CA LEU A 124 -3.52 7.54 13.10
C LEU A 124 -4.98 7.24 12.74
N HIS A 125 -5.19 6.40 11.74
CA HIS A 125 -6.53 5.96 11.38
C HIS A 125 -7.01 4.75 12.17
N GLY A 126 -6.20 4.27 13.10
CA GLY A 126 -6.57 3.11 13.92
C GLY A 126 -6.25 1.77 13.30
N GLY A 127 -5.44 1.76 12.25
CA GLY A 127 -5.07 0.52 11.58
C GLY A 127 -3.63 0.14 11.79
N THR A 128 -3.19 -0.85 11.03
CA THR A 128 -1.82 -1.35 11.07
C THR A 128 -1.30 -1.48 9.64
N LEU A 129 0.03 -1.38 9.50
CA LEU A 129 0.70 -1.58 8.22
C LEU A 129 1.82 -2.59 8.43
N THR A 130 1.80 -3.66 7.65
CA THR A 130 2.76 -4.74 7.78
C THR A 130 3.32 -5.14 6.43
N LEU A 131 4.44 -5.85 6.45
CA LEU A 131 5.10 -6.38 5.27
C LEU A 131 5.27 -7.88 5.44
N THR A 132 4.82 -8.64 4.46
CA THR A 132 5.02 -10.09 4.43
C THR A 132 5.50 -10.51 3.05
N ASP A 133 5.92 -11.77 2.93
CA ASP A 133 6.40 -12.30 1.66
C ASP A 133 5.25 -12.76 0.79
N ASN A 134 5.40 -12.53 -0.51
CA ASN A 134 4.50 -13.12 -1.49
C ASN A 134 5.02 -14.49 -1.89
N VAL A 135 4.17 -15.36 -2.40
CA VAL A 135 4.50 -16.69 -2.83
C VAL A 135 4.29 -16.75 -4.35
N PRO A 136 5.27 -17.21 -5.11
CA PRO A 136 6.56 -17.81 -4.72
C PRO A 136 7.62 -16.78 -4.37
N HIS A 137 7.46 -15.52 -4.74
CA HIS A 137 8.39 -14.45 -4.39
C HIS A 137 7.70 -13.11 -4.48
N GLY A 138 8.28 -12.12 -3.85
CA GLY A 138 7.77 -10.76 -3.87
C GLY A 138 7.37 -10.30 -2.47
N CYS A 139 6.67 -9.18 -2.43
CA CYS A 139 6.26 -8.53 -1.18
C CYS A 139 4.77 -8.30 -1.15
N ILE A 140 4.21 -8.33 0.06
CA ILE A 140 2.83 -7.93 0.30
C ILE A 140 2.85 -6.89 1.41
N PHE A 141 2.51 -5.66 1.07
CA PHE A 141 2.23 -4.63 2.08
C PHE A 141 0.75 -4.67 2.38
N THR A 142 0.41 -4.84 3.64
CA THR A 142 -0.98 -4.95 4.07
C THR A 142 -1.27 -3.85 5.08
N PHE A 143 -2.32 -3.07 4.85
CA PHE A 143 -2.76 -2.15 5.88
C PHE A 143 -4.26 -2.28 6.10
N THR A 144 -4.68 -1.91 7.30
CA THR A 144 -6.07 -2.02 7.70
C THR A 144 -6.61 -0.66 8.06
N LEU A 145 -7.92 -0.52 7.89
CA LEU A 145 -8.66 0.65 8.33
C LEU A 145 -9.93 0.13 8.98
N PRO A 146 -10.35 0.69 10.11
CA PRO A 146 -11.63 0.29 10.68
C PRO A 146 -12.75 0.55 9.69
N LEU A 147 -13.67 -0.40 9.57
CA LEU A 147 -14.83 -0.21 8.74
C LEU A 147 -15.69 0.92 9.31
N SER A 148 -16.38 1.60 8.42
CA SER A 148 -17.29 2.65 8.83
C SER A 148 -18.38 2.05 9.72
N GLU A 149 -18.73 2.78 10.76
CA GLU A 149 -19.80 2.34 11.65
C GLU A 149 -21.16 2.65 11.10
N VAL A 150 -21.22 3.36 9.98
CA VAL A 150 -22.49 3.57 9.32
C VAL A 150 -23.04 2.23 8.91
N THR A 151 -24.21 1.92 9.37
CA THR A 151 -24.84 0.66 8.99
C THR A 151 -25.82 0.92 7.88
N LEU A 152 -25.97 -0.09 7.05
CA LEU A 152 -26.82 0.05 5.89
C LEU A 152 -28.16 -0.61 6.08
N ASN A 153 -28.40 -1.08 7.25
CA ASN A 153 -29.65 -1.76 7.54
C ASN A 153 -30.72 -0.84 8.10
N GLU A 154 -30.41 0.40 8.28
CA GLU A 154 -31.40 1.36 8.69
C GLU A 154 -32.34 1.74 7.59
#